data_3e0e6175e5d9080d16d06731999007b2
#
_entry.id   3e0e6175e5d9080d16d06731999007b2
#
_cell.length_a   1.000
_cell.length_b   1.000
_cell.length_c   1.000
_cell.angle_alpha   90.00
_cell.angle_beta   90.00
_cell.angle_gamma   90.00
#
_symmetry.space_group_name_H-M   'P 1'
#
loop_
_entity.id
_entity.type
_entity.pdbx_description
1 polymer ?
#
loop_
_entity_poly.entity_id
_entity_poly.type
_entity_poly.pdbx_seq_one_letter_code
_entity_poly.pdbx_strand_id
1 'polypeptide(L)'
;ALQDPNVAGFLVEPIQGEAGVNVPDEDYLAKARELCTQYNVLLIADEIQTGIARTGSLLAVCGNCDCGASCERKAPTYVRPDILILGKALSGGVLPVSAVLADDDVMLCIRPGEHGSTFGGNPMACKVAIAALEVVKDENLAENAQRLGDIFRAELTSFAATNSLVKLVRGKGLLNAIIVNDSPESKTAWNICLRLASKGLLAKP
;
A
#
# COMPACT_ATOMS: atom_id res chain seq x y z
N ALA A 1 18.49 -13.86 -8.33
CA ALA A 1 17.22 -14.60 -8.46
C ALA A 1 16.59 -14.39 -9.83
N LEU A 2 16.37 -13.14 -10.30
CA LEU A 2 15.70 -12.85 -11.58
C LEU A 2 16.42 -13.40 -12.84
N GLN A 3 17.67 -13.82 -12.72
CA GLN A 3 18.42 -14.46 -13.81
C GLN A 3 18.06 -15.93 -14.01
N ASP A 4 17.35 -16.53 -13.07
CA ASP A 4 16.89 -17.91 -13.19
C ASP A 4 15.72 -17.96 -14.20
N PRO A 5 15.80 -18.77 -15.28
CA PRO A 5 14.76 -18.82 -16.31
C PRO A 5 13.42 -19.38 -15.82
N ASN A 6 13.37 -19.94 -14.60
CA ASN A 6 12.14 -20.39 -13.99
C ASN A 6 11.42 -19.32 -13.16
N VAL A 7 11.99 -18.10 -13.03
CA VAL A 7 11.36 -16.98 -12.33
C VAL A 7 10.46 -16.24 -13.31
N ALA A 8 9.15 -16.37 -13.12
CA ALA A 8 8.13 -15.74 -13.95
C ALA A 8 7.71 -14.33 -13.47
N GLY A 9 7.79 -14.07 -12.17
CA GLY A 9 7.33 -12.81 -11.59
C GLY A 9 8.05 -12.43 -10.30
N PHE A 10 8.08 -11.14 -10.02
CA PHE A 10 8.56 -10.54 -8.78
C PHE A 10 7.39 -9.82 -8.11
N LEU A 11 6.86 -10.42 -7.04
CA LEU A 11 5.78 -9.87 -6.24
C LEU A 11 6.36 -9.01 -5.11
N VAL A 12 5.89 -7.77 -5.00
CA VAL A 12 6.35 -6.84 -3.98
C VAL A 12 5.22 -5.92 -3.49
N GLU A 13 5.16 -5.69 -2.18
CA GLU A 13 4.42 -4.55 -1.62
C GLU A 13 5.27 -3.28 -1.84
N PRO A 14 4.74 -2.20 -2.46
CA PRO A 14 5.48 -0.93 -2.60
C PRO A 14 5.98 -0.36 -1.27
N ILE A 15 5.22 -0.57 -0.22
CA ILE A 15 5.61 -0.37 1.19
C ILE A 15 5.17 -1.63 1.92
N GLN A 16 6.09 -2.32 2.58
CA GLN A 16 5.75 -3.53 3.34
C GLN A 16 4.96 -3.14 4.59
N GLY A 17 3.66 -3.44 4.60
CA GLY A 17 2.74 -3.04 5.66
C GLY A 17 2.91 -3.88 6.92
N GLU A 18 2.53 -5.14 6.88
CA GLU A 18 2.52 -6.06 8.04
C GLU A 18 3.93 -6.36 8.58
N ALA A 19 4.96 -6.24 7.75
CA ALA A 19 6.35 -6.36 8.18
C ALA A 19 6.86 -5.16 9.00
N GLY A 20 5.99 -4.19 9.31
CA GLY A 20 6.27 -3.05 10.19
C GLY A 20 6.39 -1.72 9.45
N VAL A 21 5.67 -1.53 8.37
CA VAL A 21 5.64 -0.31 7.54
C VAL A 21 7.04 0.06 7.05
N ASN A 22 7.67 -0.86 6.33
CA ASN A 22 8.99 -0.62 5.75
C ASN A 22 8.83 0.15 4.43
N VAL A 23 9.16 1.43 4.46
CA VAL A 23 9.20 2.30 3.28
C VAL A 23 10.56 2.13 2.61
N PRO A 24 10.63 1.65 1.37
CA PRO A 24 11.89 1.50 0.65
C PRO A 24 12.46 2.86 0.22
N ASP A 25 13.72 2.85 -0.23
CA ASP A 25 14.33 4.01 -0.85
C ASP A 25 13.54 4.43 -2.11
N GLU A 26 13.59 5.72 -2.45
CA GLU A 26 12.77 6.31 -3.52
C GLU A 26 12.97 5.64 -4.89
N ASP A 27 14.19 5.15 -5.18
CA ASP A 27 14.54 4.53 -6.46
C ASP A 27 14.38 3.00 -6.49
N TYR A 28 13.99 2.39 -5.36
CA TYR A 28 13.89 0.93 -5.25
C TYR A 28 12.96 0.29 -6.28
N LEU A 29 11.74 0.82 -6.39
CA LEU A 29 10.76 0.26 -7.32
C LEU A 29 11.15 0.49 -8.78
N ALA A 30 11.77 1.64 -9.10
CA ALA A 30 12.28 1.92 -10.43
C ALA A 30 13.38 0.94 -10.83
N LYS A 31 14.34 0.70 -9.95
CA LYS A 31 15.40 -0.29 -10.14
C LYS A 31 14.85 -1.72 -10.26
N ALA A 32 13.86 -2.07 -9.45
CA ALA A 32 13.17 -3.36 -9.56
C ALA A 32 12.48 -3.52 -10.90
N ARG A 33 11.80 -2.48 -11.42
CA ARG A 33 11.18 -2.46 -12.75
C ARG A 33 12.21 -2.67 -13.85
N GLU A 34 13.34 -1.96 -13.80
CA GLU A 34 14.43 -2.10 -14.79
C GLU A 34 14.94 -3.53 -14.83
N LEU A 35 15.22 -4.13 -13.69
CA LEU A 35 15.67 -5.52 -13.59
C LEU A 35 14.61 -6.51 -14.09
N CYS A 36 13.34 -6.33 -13.73
CA CYS A 36 12.25 -7.16 -14.22
C CYS A 36 12.15 -7.09 -15.76
N THR A 37 12.29 -5.90 -16.35
CA THR A 37 12.30 -5.71 -17.80
C THR A 37 13.52 -6.39 -18.44
N GLN A 38 14.70 -6.20 -17.85
CA GLN A 38 15.96 -6.79 -18.36
C GLN A 38 15.90 -8.32 -18.42
N TYR A 39 15.28 -8.97 -17.45
CA TYR A 39 15.24 -10.42 -17.34
C TYR A 39 13.91 -11.04 -17.77
N ASN A 40 13.03 -10.26 -18.40
CA ASN A 40 11.70 -10.70 -18.84
C ASN A 40 10.88 -11.34 -17.71
N VAL A 41 10.86 -10.70 -16.54
CA VAL A 41 10.12 -11.11 -15.34
C VAL A 41 9.01 -10.11 -15.11
N LEU A 42 7.79 -10.58 -14.79
CA LEU A 42 6.65 -9.70 -14.48
C LEU A 42 6.87 -9.01 -13.14
N LEU A 43 6.69 -7.68 -13.10
CA LEU A 43 6.60 -6.93 -11.85
C LEU A 43 5.16 -6.92 -11.35
N ILE A 44 4.92 -7.47 -10.17
CA ILE A 44 3.61 -7.58 -9.54
C ILE A 44 3.58 -6.70 -8.31
N ALA A 45 2.77 -5.64 -8.34
CA ALA A 45 2.61 -4.74 -7.21
C ALA A 45 1.41 -5.14 -6.35
N ASP A 46 1.67 -5.52 -5.10
CA ASP A 46 0.64 -5.73 -4.09
C ASP A 46 0.29 -4.39 -3.41
N GLU A 47 -0.73 -3.76 -3.93
CA GLU A 47 -1.27 -2.49 -3.40
C GLU A 47 -2.50 -2.70 -2.52
N ILE A 48 -2.73 -3.92 -2.02
CA ILE A 48 -3.90 -4.22 -1.19
C ILE A 48 -3.94 -3.33 0.05
N GLN A 49 -2.79 -3.07 0.67
CA GLN A 49 -2.72 -2.22 1.86
C GLN A 49 -2.28 -0.79 1.56
N THR A 50 -1.45 -0.61 0.54
CA THR A 50 -0.80 0.67 0.23
C THR A 50 -1.60 1.56 -0.70
N GLY A 51 -2.44 0.97 -1.55
CA GLY A 51 -3.22 1.67 -2.56
C GLY A 51 -4.46 2.37 -2.04
N ILE A 52 -5.21 2.93 -2.98
CA ILE A 52 -6.47 3.65 -2.77
C ILE A 52 -6.31 4.76 -1.73
N ALA A 53 -5.42 5.70 -2.04
CA ALA A 53 -5.12 6.93 -1.29
C ALA A 53 -4.42 6.74 0.07
N ARG A 54 -4.24 5.52 0.58
CA ARG A 54 -3.67 5.26 1.91
C ARG A 54 -2.31 5.93 2.14
N THR A 55 -1.46 5.95 1.12
CA THR A 55 -0.06 6.41 1.22
C THR A 55 0.15 7.83 0.68
N GLY A 56 -0.92 8.62 0.48
CA GLY A 56 -0.82 10.01 0.04
C GLY A 56 -0.90 10.20 -1.47
N SER A 57 -0.94 9.13 -2.24
CA SER A 57 -1.24 9.10 -3.68
C SER A 57 -2.28 8.01 -3.94
N LEU A 58 -2.93 8.02 -5.11
CA LEU A 58 -3.92 6.98 -5.43
C LEU A 58 -3.33 5.58 -5.32
N LEU A 59 -2.09 5.39 -5.79
CA LEU A 59 -1.31 4.16 -5.70
C LEU A 59 0.09 4.47 -5.15
N ALA A 60 0.63 3.60 -4.33
CA ALA A 60 1.98 3.78 -3.78
C ALA A 60 3.07 3.65 -4.86
N VAL A 61 2.84 2.89 -5.93
CA VAL A 61 3.73 2.84 -7.11
C VAL A 61 3.88 4.18 -7.84
N CYS A 62 3.04 5.18 -7.52
CA CYS A 62 3.22 6.55 -8.03
C CYS A 62 4.38 7.29 -7.36
N GLY A 63 4.94 6.76 -6.28
CA GLY A 63 6.03 7.39 -5.55
C GLY A 63 5.62 8.70 -4.87
N ASN A 64 6.42 9.76 -5.01
CA ASN A 64 6.15 11.10 -4.48
C ASN A 64 5.44 11.98 -5.54
N CYS A 65 4.38 11.48 -6.11
CA CYS A 65 3.60 12.17 -7.11
C CYS A 65 2.53 13.03 -6.44
N ASP A 66 2.46 14.31 -6.80
CA ASP A 66 1.42 15.25 -6.34
C ASP A 66 0.12 15.10 -7.15
N CYS A 67 -0.07 13.97 -7.79
CA CYS A 67 -1.17 13.75 -8.73
C CYS A 67 -2.53 13.47 -8.06
N GLY A 68 -2.55 13.34 -6.73
CA GLY A 68 -3.78 13.06 -6.00
C GLY A 68 -4.56 11.87 -6.59
N ALA A 69 -5.89 12.01 -6.64
CA ALA A 69 -6.78 11.02 -7.23
C ALA A 69 -6.80 11.05 -8.79
N SER A 70 -6.19 12.05 -9.41
CA SER A 70 -6.18 12.27 -10.86
C SER A 70 -4.87 11.88 -11.55
N CYS A 71 -4.13 10.92 -11.01
CA CYS A 71 -2.84 10.52 -11.52
C CYS A 71 -2.85 10.21 -13.02
N GLU A 72 -2.27 11.10 -13.82
CA GLU A 72 -2.13 10.92 -15.27
C GLU A 72 -0.99 9.95 -15.66
N ARG A 73 -0.38 9.26 -14.68
CA ARG A 73 0.73 8.32 -14.86
C ARG A 73 1.96 8.89 -15.57
N LYS A 74 2.15 10.22 -15.47
CA LYS A 74 3.27 10.95 -16.10
C LYS A 74 4.34 11.39 -15.11
N ALA A 75 4.15 11.14 -13.81
CA ALA A 75 5.15 11.49 -12.81
C ALA A 75 6.44 10.70 -13.05
N PRO A 76 7.62 11.33 -12.97
CA PRO A 76 8.90 10.63 -13.17
C PRO A 76 9.14 9.51 -12.15
N THR A 77 8.42 9.52 -11.04
CA THR A 77 8.47 8.51 -9.99
C THR A 77 7.47 7.36 -10.17
N TYR A 78 6.60 7.43 -11.18
CA TYR A 78 5.63 6.37 -11.45
C TYR A 78 6.30 5.12 -12.01
N VAL A 79 6.08 4.02 -11.33
CA VAL A 79 6.53 2.69 -11.77
C VAL A 79 5.31 1.88 -12.20
N ARG A 80 5.17 1.59 -13.49
CA ARG A 80 4.09 0.75 -14.00
C ARG A 80 4.38 -0.72 -13.71
N PRO A 81 3.61 -1.41 -12.86
CA PRO A 81 3.68 -2.85 -12.73
C PRO A 81 3.01 -3.52 -13.93
N ASP A 82 3.35 -4.78 -14.19
CA ASP A 82 2.68 -5.62 -15.18
C ASP A 82 1.36 -6.16 -14.60
N ILE A 83 1.36 -6.45 -13.28
CA ILE A 83 0.17 -6.86 -12.54
C ILE A 83 0.00 -5.97 -11.31
N LEU A 84 -1.19 -5.43 -11.12
CA LEU A 84 -1.57 -4.63 -9.96
C LEU A 84 -2.66 -5.35 -9.17
N ILE A 85 -2.42 -5.53 -7.87
CA ILE A 85 -3.39 -6.16 -6.96
C ILE A 85 -3.96 -5.11 -6.02
N LEU A 86 -5.28 -5.01 -5.96
CA LEU A 86 -6.04 -4.07 -5.14
C LEU A 86 -6.99 -4.81 -4.19
N GLY A 87 -7.25 -4.23 -3.03
CA GLY A 87 -8.18 -4.77 -2.05
C GLY A 87 -8.43 -3.79 -0.90
N LYS A 88 -8.80 -4.29 0.26
CA LYS A 88 -9.03 -3.48 1.48
C LYS A 88 -9.84 -2.20 1.23
N ALA A 89 -9.15 -1.05 1.09
CA ALA A 89 -9.78 0.25 0.87
C ALA A 89 -10.60 0.35 -0.43
N LEU A 90 -10.44 -0.59 -1.37
CA LEU A 90 -11.20 -0.63 -2.63
C LEU A 90 -12.73 -0.64 -2.40
N SER A 91 -13.19 -1.21 -1.30
CA SER A 91 -14.61 -1.24 -0.95
C SER A 91 -15.06 -0.13 0.01
N GLY A 92 -14.20 0.81 0.36
CA GLY A 92 -14.50 1.78 1.42
C GLY A 92 -14.77 1.13 2.79
N GLY A 93 -14.37 -0.13 2.99
CA GLY A 93 -14.60 -0.89 4.22
C GLY A 93 -16.03 -1.46 4.38
N VAL A 94 -16.86 -1.39 3.35
CA VAL A 94 -18.28 -1.81 3.41
C VAL A 94 -18.47 -3.29 3.04
N LEU A 95 -17.93 -3.73 1.89
CA LEU A 95 -18.01 -5.12 1.43
C LEU A 95 -16.63 -5.63 1.01
N PRO A 96 -16.27 -6.89 1.31
CA PRO A 96 -15.03 -7.47 0.82
C PRO A 96 -15.02 -7.51 -0.72
N VAL A 97 -14.04 -6.83 -1.32
CA VAL A 97 -13.77 -6.85 -2.75
C VAL A 97 -12.29 -6.68 -3.01
N SER A 98 -11.80 -7.37 -4.02
CA SER A 98 -10.44 -7.23 -4.53
C SER A 98 -10.46 -7.22 -6.06
N ALA A 99 -9.39 -6.73 -6.64
CA ALA A 99 -9.20 -6.73 -8.09
C ALA A 99 -7.75 -7.04 -8.44
N VAL A 100 -7.56 -7.73 -9.54
CA VAL A 100 -6.27 -7.93 -10.20
C VAL A 100 -6.37 -7.29 -11.57
N LEU A 101 -5.47 -6.38 -11.88
CA LEU A 101 -5.41 -5.69 -13.15
C LEU A 101 -4.10 -6.02 -13.85
N ALA A 102 -4.17 -6.32 -15.12
CA ALA A 102 -3.02 -6.52 -16.00
C ALA A 102 -3.40 -6.16 -17.43
N ASP A 103 -2.39 -6.04 -18.31
CA ASP A 103 -2.64 -5.89 -19.74
C ASP A 103 -3.15 -7.21 -20.35
N ASP A 104 -3.77 -7.13 -21.52
CA ASP A 104 -4.41 -8.27 -22.18
C ASP A 104 -3.48 -9.44 -22.45
N ASP A 105 -2.23 -9.18 -22.81
CA ASP A 105 -1.22 -10.21 -23.08
C ASP A 105 -0.89 -11.05 -21.83
N VAL A 106 -1.03 -10.50 -20.66
CA VAL A 106 -0.89 -11.19 -19.37
C VAL A 106 -2.23 -11.83 -18.94
N MET A 107 -3.31 -11.05 -18.96
CA MET A 107 -4.59 -11.48 -18.42
C MET A 107 -5.25 -12.57 -19.27
N LEU A 108 -5.14 -12.50 -20.60
CA LEU A 108 -5.76 -13.46 -21.51
C LEU A 108 -5.01 -14.81 -21.61
N CYS A 109 -3.93 -14.99 -20.85
CA CYS A 109 -3.37 -16.32 -20.63
C CYS A 109 -4.34 -17.23 -19.86
N ILE A 110 -5.24 -16.65 -19.06
CA ILE A 110 -6.32 -17.40 -18.37
C ILE A 110 -7.44 -17.68 -19.36
N ARG A 111 -7.69 -18.97 -19.62
CA ARG A 111 -8.73 -19.40 -20.57
C ARG A 111 -10.08 -19.55 -19.88
N PRO A 112 -11.21 -19.50 -20.60
CA PRO A 112 -12.53 -19.78 -20.06
C PRO A 112 -12.57 -21.12 -19.32
N GLY A 113 -13.02 -21.09 -18.07
CA GLY A 113 -13.12 -22.27 -17.18
C GLY A 113 -11.89 -22.57 -16.34
N GLU A 114 -10.75 -21.89 -16.54
CA GLU A 114 -9.54 -22.10 -15.74
C GLU A 114 -9.53 -21.31 -14.42
N HIS A 115 -10.34 -20.25 -14.34
CA HIS A 115 -10.51 -19.45 -13.15
C HIS A 115 -11.98 -19.17 -12.87
N GLY A 116 -12.35 -19.17 -11.59
CA GLY A 116 -13.71 -18.85 -11.17
C GLY A 116 -13.79 -18.49 -9.69
N SER A 117 -14.84 -17.76 -9.35
CA SER A 117 -15.16 -17.40 -7.96
C SER A 117 -16.67 -17.30 -7.80
N THR A 118 -17.21 -17.87 -6.73
CA THR A 118 -18.66 -17.79 -6.45
C THR A 118 -19.10 -16.36 -6.15
N PHE A 119 -18.30 -15.59 -5.43
CA PHE A 119 -18.62 -14.22 -5.00
C PHE A 119 -17.86 -13.13 -5.77
N GLY A 120 -16.79 -13.49 -6.48
CA GLY A 120 -15.97 -12.53 -7.22
C GLY A 120 -16.78 -11.83 -8.31
N GLY A 121 -16.58 -10.52 -8.45
CA GLY A 121 -17.26 -9.71 -9.46
C GLY A 121 -18.76 -9.54 -9.24
N ASN A 122 -19.30 -9.80 -8.05
CA ASN A 122 -20.72 -9.61 -7.80
C ASN A 122 -21.11 -8.12 -7.94
N PRO A 123 -22.32 -7.83 -8.51
CA PRO A 123 -22.71 -6.45 -8.84
C PRO A 123 -22.76 -5.51 -7.64
N MET A 124 -23.11 -6.01 -6.46
CA MET A 124 -23.18 -5.20 -5.24
C MET A 124 -21.78 -4.71 -4.82
N ALA A 125 -20.81 -5.62 -4.73
CA ALA A 125 -19.44 -5.26 -4.36
C ALA A 125 -18.80 -4.34 -5.42
N CYS A 126 -19.05 -4.55 -6.70
CA CYS A 126 -18.60 -3.68 -7.77
C CYS A 126 -19.18 -2.26 -7.64
N LYS A 127 -20.48 -2.14 -7.35
CA LYS A 127 -21.13 -0.83 -7.14
C LYS A 127 -20.57 -0.11 -5.92
N VAL A 128 -20.34 -0.82 -4.82
CA VAL A 128 -19.71 -0.27 -3.62
C VAL A 128 -18.29 0.21 -3.91
N ALA A 129 -17.48 -0.57 -4.64
CA ALA A 129 -16.13 -0.18 -5.02
C ALA A 129 -16.11 1.07 -5.90
N ILE A 130 -17.03 1.19 -6.87
CA ILE A 130 -17.14 2.40 -7.70
C ILE A 130 -17.44 3.61 -6.82
N ALA A 131 -18.45 3.53 -5.96
CA ALA A 131 -18.80 4.62 -5.05
C ALA A 131 -17.64 5.01 -4.10
N ALA A 132 -16.90 4.02 -3.59
CA ALA A 132 -15.72 4.27 -2.76
C ALA A 132 -14.61 5.03 -3.52
N LEU A 133 -14.36 4.67 -4.78
CA LEU A 133 -13.39 5.36 -5.63
C LEU A 133 -13.84 6.79 -5.99
N GLU A 134 -15.13 7.00 -6.21
CA GLU A 134 -15.71 8.33 -6.41
C GLU A 134 -15.49 9.21 -5.18
N VAL A 135 -15.77 8.72 -3.97
CA VAL A 135 -15.52 9.44 -2.72
C VAL A 135 -14.03 9.77 -2.54
N VAL A 136 -13.12 8.81 -2.80
CA VAL A 136 -11.66 9.05 -2.74
C VAL A 136 -11.26 10.24 -3.62
N LYS A 137 -11.84 10.32 -4.81
CA LYS A 137 -11.57 11.39 -5.79
C LYS A 137 -12.23 12.71 -5.36
N ASP A 138 -13.53 12.68 -5.08
CA ASP A 138 -14.35 13.90 -4.86
C ASP A 138 -13.97 14.62 -3.56
N GLU A 139 -13.54 13.86 -2.54
CA GLU A 139 -13.09 14.40 -1.25
C GLU A 139 -11.56 14.62 -1.18
N ASN A 140 -10.81 14.39 -2.27
CA ASN A 140 -9.36 14.55 -2.32
C ASN A 140 -8.64 13.79 -1.19
N LEU A 141 -9.02 12.53 -0.96
CA LEU A 141 -8.55 11.78 0.20
C LEU A 141 -7.05 11.43 0.13
N ALA A 142 -6.45 11.40 -1.06
CA ALA A 142 -5.00 11.18 -1.21
C ALA A 142 -4.21 12.36 -0.64
N GLU A 143 -4.55 13.58 -1.01
CA GLU A 143 -3.93 14.81 -0.51
C GLU A 143 -4.16 14.98 0.99
N ASN A 144 -5.37 14.65 1.47
CA ASN A 144 -5.67 14.67 2.89
C ASN A 144 -4.82 13.65 3.66
N ALA A 145 -4.65 12.43 3.13
CA ALA A 145 -3.80 11.41 3.74
C ALA A 145 -2.33 11.84 3.78
N GLN A 146 -1.82 12.48 2.72
CA GLN A 146 -0.46 13.03 2.71
C GLN A 146 -0.29 14.09 3.79
N ARG A 147 -1.14 15.12 3.77
CA ARG A 147 -1.09 16.25 4.71
C ARG A 147 -1.18 15.80 6.17
N LEU A 148 -2.15 14.96 6.50
CA LEU A 148 -2.33 14.46 7.88
C LEU A 148 -1.20 13.53 8.31
N GLY A 149 -0.70 12.71 7.39
CA GLY A 149 0.44 11.84 7.64
C GLY A 149 1.72 12.61 7.95
N ASP A 150 1.96 13.73 7.25
CA ASP A 150 3.11 14.59 7.52
C ASP A 150 3.03 15.25 8.89
N ILE A 151 1.87 15.79 9.25
CA ILE A 151 1.62 16.35 10.60
C ILE A 151 1.86 15.27 11.67
N PHE A 152 1.26 14.10 11.50
CA PHE A 152 1.37 13.01 12.47
C PHE A 152 2.82 12.56 12.67
N ARG A 153 3.58 12.37 11.59
CA ARG A 153 5.00 11.98 11.68
C ARG A 153 5.88 13.08 12.27
N ALA A 154 5.61 14.35 11.96
CA ALA A 154 6.36 15.48 12.54
C ALA A 154 6.18 15.55 14.05
N GLU A 155 4.94 15.47 14.55
CA GLU A 155 4.62 15.48 15.97
C GLU A 155 5.23 14.28 16.70
N LEU A 156 5.12 13.09 16.14
CA LEU A 156 5.69 11.88 16.73
C LEU A 156 7.23 11.88 16.72
N THR A 157 7.85 12.45 15.69
CA THR A 157 9.30 12.59 15.61
C THR A 157 9.80 13.57 16.67
N SER A 158 9.11 14.69 16.88
CA SER A 158 9.40 15.62 17.96
C SER A 158 9.25 14.96 19.34
N PHE A 159 8.21 14.16 19.54
CA PHE A 159 8.02 13.38 20.76
C PHE A 159 9.16 12.36 20.96
N ALA A 160 9.54 11.64 19.90
CA ALA A 160 10.60 10.65 19.95
C ALA A 160 11.97 11.25 20.34
N ALA A 161 12.24 12.51 19.94
CA ALA A 161 13.49 13.19 20.29
C ALA A 161 13.70 13.37 21.82
N THR A 162 12.60 13.39 22.59
CA THR A 162 12.61 13.55 24.05
C THR A 162 12.21 12.29 24.82
N ASN A 163 11.86 11.22 24.11
CA ASN A 163 11.34 9.99 24.73
C ASN A 163 12.09 8.75 24.24
N SER A 164 12.92 8.19 25.11
CA SER A 164 13.74 7.02 24.79
C SER A 164 12.97 5.74 24.48
N LEU A 165 11.66 5.71 24.76
CA LEU A 165 10.80 4.57 24.44
C LEU A 165 10.53 4.43 22.93
N VAL A 166 10.61 5.53 22.18
CA VAL A 166 10.40 5.54 20.72
C VAL A 166 11.76 5.54 20.03
N LYS A 167 12.03 4.49 19.26
CA LYS A 167 13.27 4.33 18.48
C LYS A 167 13.19 5.08 17.16
N LEU A 168 12.07 4.98 16.48
CA LEU A 168 11.89 5.50 15.12
C LEU A 168 10.40 5.68 14.82
N VAL A 169 10.06 6.70 14.04
CA VAL A 169 8.76 6.90 13.40
C VAL A 169 8.95 6.82 11.90
N ARG A 170 8.17 6.01 11.22
CA ARG A 170 8.25 5.84 9.76
C ARG A 170 6.88 5.66 9.14
N GLY A 171 6.77 5.90 7.85
CA GLY A 171 5.52 5.74 7.10
C GLY A 171 5.40 6.68 5.92
N LYS A 172 4.27 6.58 5.22
CA LYS A 172 3.89 7.45 4.11
C LYS A 172 2.38 7.65 4.12
N GLY A 173 1.91 8.88 3.91
CA GLY A 173 0.49 9.20 4.08
C GLY A 173 -0.01 8.77 5.47
N LEU A 174 -1.13 8.06 5.50
CA LEU A 174 -1.73 7.51 6.73
C LEU A 174 -1.38 6.03 6.98
N LEU A 175 -0.31 5.52 6.39
CA LEU A 175 0.31 4.23 6.73
C LEU A 175 1.56 4.49 7.53
N ASN A 176 1.50 4.36 8.86
CA ASN A 176 2.57 4.78 9.77
C ASN A 176 2.87 3.71 10.82
N ALA A 177 4.11 3.65 11.28
CA ALA A 177 4.56 2.84 12.40
C ALA A 177 5.42 3.63 13.36
N ILE A 178 5.25 3.35 14.65
CA ILE A 178 6.10 3.81 15.75
C ILE A 178 6.88 2.59 16.23
N ILE A 179 8.19 2.63 16.04
CA ILE A 179 9.05 1.52 16.46
C ILE A 179 9.46 1.76 17.92
N VAL A 180 9.08 0.84 18.76
CA VAL A 180 9.39 0.87 20.20
C VAL A 180 10.84 0.46 20.42
N ASN A 181 11.55 1.16 21.30
CA ASN A 181 12.94 0.87 21.64
C ASN A 181 13.00 -0.19 22.75
N ASP A 182 12.68 -1.43 22.37
CA ASP A 182 12.70 -2.58 23.28
C ASP A 182 13.01 -3.86 22.49
N SER A 183 13.19 -4.99 23.19
CA SER A 183 13.44 -6.27 22.53
C SER A 183 12.20 -6.76 21.76
N PRO A 184 12.37 -7.51 20.68
CA PRO A 184 11.24 -8.06 19.91
C PRO A 184 10.32 -8.98 20.73
N GLU A 185 10.85 -9.62 21.78
CA GLU A 185 10.12 -10.54 22.66
C GLU A 185 9.36 -9.81 23.77
N SER A 186 9.57 -8.50 23.92
CA SER A 186 8.93 -7.71 24.97
C SER A 186 7.43 -7.53 24.70
N LYS A 187 6.67 -7.28 25.75
CA LYS A 187 5.26 -6.94 25.66
C LYS A 187 5.00 -5.42 25.64
N THR A 188 6.04 -4.60 25.47
CA THR A 188 5.95 -3.14 25.58
C THR A 188 5.01 -2.56 24.50
N ALA A 189 5.18 -2.93 23.23
CA ALA A 189 4.29 -2.49 22.15
C ALA A 189 2.82 -2.91 22.41
N TRP A 190 2.61 -4.16 22.82
CA TRP A 190 1.28 -4.66 23.19
C TRP A 190 0.66 -3.85 24.33
N ASN A 191 1.40 -3.59 25.41
CA ASN A 191 0.92 -2.82 26.56
C ASN A 191 0.59 -1.37 26.18
N ILE A 192 1.39 -0.76 25.27
CA ILE A 192 1.09 0.57 24.71
C ILE A 192 -0.26 0.52 23.98
N CYS A 193 -0.48 -0.47 23.10
CA CYS A 193 -1.74 -0.63 22.37
C CYS A 193 -2.94 -0.79 23.30
N LEU A 194 -2.83 -1.57 24.39
CA LEU A 194 -3.89 -1.70 25.38
C LEU A 194 -4.20 -0.37 26.07
N ARG A 195 -3.19 0.42 26.43
CA ARG A 195 -3.38 1.75 27.02
C ARG A 195 -3.98 2.74 26.05
N LEU A 196 -3.60 2.69 24.76
CA LEU A 196 -4.22 3.51 23.72
C LEU A 196 -5.69 3.13 23.52
N ALA A 197 -6.01 1.84 23.51
CA ALA A 197 -7.39 1.36 23.41
C ALA A 197 -8.26 1.85 24.56
N SER A 198 -7.74 1.87 25.81
CA SER A 198 -8.46 2.41 26.96
C SER A 198 -8.73 3.94 26.86
N LYS A 199 -8.06 4.63 25.94
CA LYS A 199 -8.24 6.06 25.63
C LYS A 199 -9.00 6.30 24.31
N GLY A 200 -9.53 5.23 23.69
CA GLY A 200 -10.33 5.30 22.47
C GLY A 200 -9.52 5.23 21.18
N LEU A 201 -8.22 4.96 21.21
CA LEU A 201 -7.38 4.80 20.04
C LEU A 201 -6.98 3.32 19.83
N LEU A 202 -7.47 2.72 18.75
CA LEU A 202 -7.09 1.35 18.37
C LEU A 202 -5.78 1.38 17.57
N ALA A 203 -4.78 0.67 18.06
CA ALA A 203 -3.50 0.46 17.39
C ALA A 203 -3.16 -1.03 17.38
N LYS A 204 -2.30 -1.44 16.45
CA LYS A 204 -1.81 -2.80 16.31
C LYS A 204 -0.34 -2.85 16.73
N PRO A 205 0.09 -3.83 17.58
CA PRO A 205 1.49 -4.01 17.97
C PRO A 205 2.31 -4.65 16.84
#